data_6f1c4692a23e9adb044b49c58b68fee7
#
_entry.id   6f1c4692a23e9adb044b49c58b68fee7
#
_cell.length_a   1.000
_cell.length_b   1.000
_cell.length_c   1.000
_cell.angle_alpha   90.00
_cell.angle_beta   90.00
_cell.angle_gamma   90.00
#
_symmetry.space_group_name_H-M   'P 1'
#
loop_
_entity.id
_entity.type
_entity.pdbx_description
1 polymer ?
#
loop_
_entity_poly.entity_id
_entity_poly.type
_entity_poly.pdbx_seq_one_letter_code
_entity_poly.pdbx_strand_id
1 'polypeptide(L)'
;MNVAGLKKLTYMVNTAILIMVFGLMAFFVFARAKFLVWFSIPTALVYVIGYILISRGKLYEYVVLVYSWITVYMGICTICLGYDYGFHLYGLSMIPIIFYTDYMGRKIGGKKVNPFIVSGLIIIIYLISSLIPYVRGPIYMADKSIARVFWVTNSVLVFGFLVFYTNVLIQMTLRTEETLENMALRDNLTGIPNRHYMMRCLEETEKSESAAYIAMIDIDSFKSINDVYGHNAGDMVLKSLADIMKENCKDFSISRWGGEEFLILTTEKDDQKLSDDYMNKRMEQLRQSVEEAQLEYEGKEIKITVTIGVARKDGWPTIERWVDAADDKLYYGKNNGKNQVVM
;
A
#
# COMPACT_ATOMS: atom_id res chain seq x y z
N MET A 1 -2.68 -6.70 4.42
CA MET A 1 -3.19 -7.96 5.02
C MET A 1 -2.05 -8.97 5.05
N ASN A 2 -1.73 -9.54 6.20
CA ASN A 2 -0.69 -10.55 6.31
C ASN A 2 -1.20 -11.92 5.78
N VAL A 3 -0.29 -12.87 5.52
CA VAL A 3 -0.62 -14.20 4.98
C VAL A 3 -1.64 -14.96 5.85
N ALA A 4 -1.58 -14.78 7.18
CA ALA A 4 -2.52 -15.40 8.11
C ALA A 4 -3.94 -14.85 7.97
N GLY A 5 -4.09 -13.53 7.81
CA GLY A 5 -5.38 -12.89 7.56
C GLY A 5 -6.01 -13.32 6.23
N LEU A 6 -5.17 -13.46 5.18
CA LEU A 6 -5.62 -13.95 3.88
C LEU A 6 -6.14 -15.41 3.98
N LYS A 7 -5.41 -16.28 4.67
CA LYS A 7 -5.87 -17.66 4.92
C LYS A 7 -7.22 -17.70 5.65
N LYS A 8 -7.37 -16.88 6.71
CA LYS A 8 -8.62 -16.83 7.48
C LYS A 8 -9.80 -16.40 6.60
N LEU A 9 -9.64 -15.36 5.80
CA LEU A 9 -10.66 -14.90 4.86
C LEU A 9 -11.01 -15.99 3.84
N THR A 10 -10.00 -16.67 3.28
CA THR A 10 -10.20 -17.75 2.31
C THR A 10 -10.98 -18.93 2.91
N TYR A 11 -10.71 -19.31 4.16
CA TYR A 11 -11.50 -20.31 4.89
C TYR A 11 -12.96 -19.89 5.04
N MET A 12 -13.22 -18.64 5.42
CA MET A 12 -14.59 -18.13 5.59
C MET A 12 -15.35 -18.16 4.27
N VAL A 13 -14.73 -17.73 3.17
CA VAL A 13 -15.33 -17.75 1.83
C VAL A 13 -15.62 -19.19 1.39
N ASN A 14 -14.65 -20.09 1.54
CA ASN A 14 -14.85 -21.51 1.19
C ASN A 14 -15.99 -22.15 1.97
N THR A 15 -16.09 -21.87 3.28
CA THR A 15 -17.18 -22.36 4.13
C THR A 15 -18.54 -21.81 3.68
N ALA A 16 -18.61 -20.50 3.38
CA ALA A 16 -19.85 -19.87 2.92
C ALA A 16 -20.34 -20.48 1.61
N ILE A 17 -19.42 -20.72 0.67
CA ILE A 17 -19.79 -21.35 -0.61
C ILE A 17 -20.22 -22.81 -0.41
N LEU A 18 -19.58 -23.58 0.46
CA LEU A 18 -19.96 -24.95 0.76
C LEU A 18 -21.38 -25.01 1.38
N ILE A 19 -21.69 -24.10 2.31
CA ILE A 19 -23.04 -23.98 2.88
C ILE A 19 -24.06 -23.65 1.79
N MET A 20 -23.72 -22.72 0.88
CA MET A 20 -24.57 -22.39 -0.26
C MET A 20 -24.82 -23.59 -1.17
N VAL A 21 -23.81 -24.42 -1.45
CA VAL A 21 -23.96 -25.65 -2.25
C VAL A 21 -24.92 -26.63 -1.61
N PHE A 22 -24.85 -26.83 -0.28
CA PHE A 22 -25.84 -27.66 0.43
C PHE A 22 -27.25 -27.06 0.41
N GLY A 23 -27.38 -25.73 0.53
CA GLY A 23 -28.67 -25.04 0.37
C GLY A 23 -29.26 -25.22 -1.01
N LEU A 24 -28.44 -25.09 -2.07
CA LEU A 24 -28.86 -25.37 -3.45
C LEU A 24 -29.22 -26.83 -3.66
N MET A 25 -28.47 -27.78 -3.07
CA MET A 25 -28.79 -29.19 -3.14
C MET A 25 -30.17 -29.51 -2.53
N ALA A 26 -30.48 -28.93 -1.35
CA ALA A 26 -31.80 -29.05 -0.75
C ALA A 26 -32.90 -28.46 -1.66
N PHE A 27 -32.67 -27.29 -2.27
CA PHE A 27 -33.57 -26.73 -3.26
C PHE A 27 -33.76 -27.63 -4.49
N PHE A 28 -32.71 -28.25 -5.02
CA PHE A 28 -32.79 -29.15 -6.16
C PHE A 28 -33.59 -30.44 -5.88
N VAL A 29 -33.54 -30.93 -4.61
CA VAL A 29 -34.43 -32.02 -4.17
C VAL A 29 -35.88 -31.56 -4.23
N PHE A 30 -36.19 -30.37 -3.69
CA PHE A 30 -37.52 -29.78 -3.73
C PHE A 30 -38.01 -29.56 -5.18
N ALA A 31 -37.16 -29.02 -6.04
CA ALA A 31 -37.43 -28.77 -7.45
C ALA A 31 -37.45 -30.07 -8.29
N ARG A 32 -37.26 -31.24 -7.71
CA ARG A 32 -37.13 -32.55 -8.37
C ARG A 32 -36.09 -32.60 -9.50
N ALA A 33 -35.06 -31.76 -9.42
CA ALA A 33 -33.95 -31.65 -10.36
C ALA A 33 -32.86 -32.71 -10.05
N LYS A 34 -33.19 -33.99 -10.27
CA LYS A 34 -32.37 -35.14 -9.83
C LYS A 34 -30.91 -35.03 -10.27
N PHE A 35 -30.68 -34.63 -11.53
CA PHE A 35 -29.30 -34.49 -12.05
C PHE A 35 -28.50 -33.47 -11.24
N LEU A 36 -29.08 -32.31 -10.91
CA LEU A 36 -28.41 -31.28 -10.13
C LEU A 36 -28.12 -31.71 -8.68
N VAL A 37 -28.99 -32.52 -8.09
CA VAL A 37 -28.73 -33.12 -6.75
C VAL A 37 -27.47 -33.97 -6.82
N TRP A 38 -27.38 -34.92 -7.79
CA TRP A 38 -26.19 -35.75 -7.94
C TRP A 38 -24.95 -34.95 -8.31
N PHE A 39 -25.07 -33.92 -9.15
CA PHE A 39 -23.97 -33.06 -9.55
C PHE A 39 -23.47 -32.13 -8.42
N SER A 40 -24.28 -31.90 -7.38
CA SER A 40 -23.88 -31.14 -6.20
C SER A 40 -22.93 -31.95 -5.30
N ILE A 41 -22.90 -33.26 -5.36
CA ILE A 41 -21.99 -34.10 -4.57
C ILE A 41 -20.51 -33.87 -4.95
N PRO A 42 -20.07 -34.04 -6.23
CA PRO A 42 -18.70 -33.71 -6.60
C PRO A 42 -18.40 -32.22 -6.40
N THR A 43 -19.40 -31.34 -6.51
CA THR A 43 -19.23 -29.92 -6.21
C THR A 43 -18.85 -29.69 -4.74
N ALA A 44 -19.58 -30.31 -3.80
CA ALA A 44 -19.21 -30.23 -2.38
C ALA A 44 -17.81 -30.81 -2.10
N LEU A 45 -17.40 -31.87 -2.80
CA LEU A 45 -16.07 -32.47 -2.67
C LEU A 45 -14.97 -31.48 -3.10
N VAL A 46 -15.17 -30.68 -4.13
CA VAL A 46 -14.22 -29.65 -4.56
C VAL A 46 -13.96 -28.65 -3.43
N TYR A 47 -14.99 -28.23 -2.69
CA TYR A 47 -14.81 -27.31 -1.53
C TYR A 47 -14.15 -28.00 -0.34
N VAL A 48 -14.35 -29.31 -0.16
CA VAL A 48 -13.60 -30.09 0.85
C VAL A 48 -12.12 -30.14 0.48
N ILE A 49 -11.79 -30.38 -0.79
CA ILE A 49 -10.40 -30.29 -1.30
C ILE A 49 -9.87 -28.87 -1.10
N GLY A 50 -10.72 -27.84 -1.24
CA GLY A 50 -10.38 -26.45 -0.96
C GLY A 50 -9.79 -26.24 0.44
N TYR A 51 -10.35 -26.86 1.49
CA TYR A 51 -9.79 -26.80 2.85
C TYR A 51 -8.35 -27.37 2.92
N ILE A 52 -8.10 -28.48 2.21
CA ILE A 52 -6.77 -29.10 2.16
C ILE A 52 -5.76 -28.16 1.45
N LEU A 53 -6.15 -27.51 0.36
CA LEU A 53 -5.29 -26.57 -0.36
C LEU A 53 -4.96 -25.35 0.49
N ILE A 54 -5.96 -24.78 1.17
CA ILE A 54 -5.78 -23.62 2.06
C ILE A 54 -4.86 -23.98 3.24
N SER A 55 -5.06 -25.14 3.88
CA SER A 55 -4.23 -25.58 5.01
C SER A 55 -2.76 -25.71 4.62
N ARG A 56 -2.49 -26.26 3.43
CA ARG A 56 -1.15 -26.43 2.85
C ARG A 56 -0.54 -25.13 2.29
N GLY A 57 -1.24 -24.00 2.38
CA GLY A 57 -0.77 -22.71 1.84
C GLY A 57 -0.84 -22.58 0.32
N LYS A 58 -1.46 -23.53 -0.38
CA LYS A 58 -1.62 -23.54 -1.84
C LYS A 58 -2.83 -22.68 -2.25
N LEU A 59 -2.79 -21.38 -1.90
CA LEU A 59 -3.91 -20.48 -2.14
C LEU A 59 -4.18 -20.22 -3.62
N TYR A 60 -3.16 -20.25 -4.45
CA TYR A 60 -3.29 -20.10 -5.89
C TYR A 60 -4.07 -21.28 -6.51
N GLU A 61 -3.65 -22.50 -6.22
CA GLU A 61 -4.30 -23.72 -6.70
C GLU A 61 -5.74 -23.81 -6.20
N TYR A 62 -6.00 -23.37 -4.96
CA TYR A 62 -7.33 -23.25 -4.41
C TYR A 62 -8.22 -22.31 -5.25
N VAL A 63 -7.73 -21.10 -5.53
CA VAL A 63 -8.53 -20.11 -6.29
C VAL A 63 -8.81 -20.63 -7.69
N VAL A 64 -7.81 -21.15 -8.40
CA VAL A 64 -8.00 -21.71 -9.75
C VAL A 64 -9.02 -22.84 -9.74
N LEU A 65 -8.91 -23.79 -8.82
CA LEU A 65 -9.83 -24.94 -8.74
C LEU A 65 -11.27 -24.50 -8.44
N VAL A 66 -11.43 -23.74 -7.35
CA VAL A 66 -12.76 -23.39 -6.82
C VAL A 66 -13.52 -22.45 -7.75
N TYR A 67 -12.83 -21.45 -8.29
CA TYR A 67 -13.50 -20.48 -9.16
C TYR A 67 -13.76 -21.01 -10.58
N SER A 68 -12.90 -21.87 -11.12
CA SER A 68 -13.20 -22.57 -12.37
C SER A 68 -14.39 -23.49 -12.18
N TRP A 69 -14.42 -24.24 -11.08
CA TRP A 69 -15.52 -25.17 -10.81
C TRP A 69 -16.87 -24.47 -10.59
N ILE A 70 -16.91 -23.37 -9.83
CA ILE A 70 -18.15 -22.62 -9.60
C ILE A 70 -18.73 -22.09 -10.91
N THR A 71 -17.85 -21.65 -11.83
CA THR A 71 -18.30 -21.19 -13.16
C THR A 71 -18.98 -22.31 -13.93
N VAL A 72 -18.41 -23.51 -13.95
CA VAL A 72 -18.99 -24.70 -14.60
C VAL A 72 -20.29 -25.11 -13.90
N TYR A 73 -20.29 -25.15 -12.55
CA TYR A 73 -21.45 -25.53 -11.76
C TYR A 73 -22.64 -24.58 -12.00
N MET A 74 -22.43 -23.29 -11.99
CA MET A 74 -23.48 -22.29 -12.24
C MET A 74 -23.94 -22.29 -13.70
N GLY A 75 -23.03 -22.55 -14.65
CA GLY A 75 -23.40 -22.78 -16.06
C GLY A 75 -24.33 -23.97 -16.26
N ILE A 76 -24.02 -25.10 -15.59
CA ILE A 76 -24.88 -26.31 -15.64
C ILE A 76 -26.21 -26.05 -14.95
N CYS A 77 -26.26 -25.35 -13.82
CA CYS A 77 -27.52 -24.94 -13.18
C CYS A 77 -28.36 -24.09 -14.13
N THR A 78 -27.74 -23.18 -14.89
CA THR A 78 -28.41 -22.35 -15.88
C THR A 78 -29.02 -23.19 -17.02
N ILE A 79 -28.28 -24.17 -17.54
CA ILE A 79 -28.79 -25.07 -18.60
C ILE A 79 -29.98 -25.89 -18.09
N CYS A 80 -29.88 -26.36 -16.84
CA CYS A 80 -30.90 -27.24 -16.27
C CYS A 80 -32.20 -26.51 -15.87
N LEU A 81 -32.10 -25.34 -15.26
CA LEU A 81 -33.22 -24.63 -14.65
C LEU A 81 -33.70 -23.42 -15.47
N GLY A 82 -32.88 -22.98 -16.42
CA GLY A 82 -33.19 -21.84 -17.27
C GLY A 82 -32.54 -20.54 -16.81
N TYR A 83 -32.61 -19.57 -17.70
CA TYR A 83 -32.05 -18.24 -17.54
C TYR A 83 -32.71 -17.44 -16.39
N ASP A 84 -34.00 -17.68 -16.18
CA ASP A 84 -34.85 -16.95 -15.24
C ASP A 84 -34.42 -17.11 -13.77
N TYR A 85 -33.54 -18.05 -13.43
CA TYR A 85 -32.98 -18.23 -12.11
C TYR A 85 -31.75 -17.34 -11.81
N GLY A 86 -31.12 -16.74 -12.83
CA GLY A 86 -29.99 -15.84 -12.64
C GLY A 86 -28.66 -16.52 -12.29
N PHE A 87 -28.53 -17.85 -12.36
CA PHE A 87 -27.25 -18.53 -12.05
C PHE A 87 -26.12 -18.16 -13.01
N HIS A 88 -26.42 -17.80 -14.25
CA HIS A 88 -25.44 -17.33 -15.23
C HIS A 88 -24.71 -16.05 -14.77
N LEU A 89 -25.30 -15.23 -13.91
CA LEU A 89 -24.71 -13.97 -13.42
C LEU A 89 -23.42 -14.19 -12.65
N TYR A 90 -23.25 -15.35 -12.00
CA TYR A 90 -22.03 -15.66 -11.25
C TYR A 90 -20.76 -15.65 -12.11
N GLY A 91 -20.87 -15.96 -13.42
CA GLY A 91 -19.75 -15.82 -14.35
C GLY A 91 -19.17 -14.41 -14.40
N LEU A 92 -20.02 -13.39 -14.32
CA LEU A 92 -19.57 -11.99 -14.32
C LEU A 92 -18.76 -11.63 -13.09
N SER A 93 -19.14 -12.14 -11.91
CA SER A 93 -18.44 -11.86 -10.66
C SER A 93 -17.06 -12.53 -10.55
N MET A 94 -16.78 -13.53 -11.39
CA MET A 94 -15.50 -14.24 -11.38
C MET A 94 -14.38 -13.46 -12.09
N ILE A 95 -14.72 -12.59 -13.04
CA ILE A 95 -13.72 -11.85 -13.85
C ILE A 95 -12.77 -11.01 -12.97
N PRO A 96 -13.23 -10.14 -12.05
CA PRO A 96 -12.33 -9.37 -11.19
C PRO A 96 -11.42 -10.22 -10.32
N ILE A 97 -11.91 -11.38 -9.87
CA ILE A 97 -11.14 -12.31 -9.03
C ILE A 97 -9.94 -12.87 -9.76
N ILE A 98 -10.08 -13.16 -11.05
CA ILE A 98 -9.01 -13.73 -11.88
C ILE A 98 -7.89 -12.69 -12.06
N PHE A 99 -8.24 -11.44 -12.35
CA PHE A 99 -7.25 -10.35 -12.42
C PHE A 99 -6.51 -10.15 -11.09
N TYR A 100 -7.24 -10.21 -9.98
CA TYR A 100 -6.63 -10.15 -8.65
C TYR A 100 -5.70 -11.33 -8.39
N THR A 101 -6.09 -12.53 -8.79
CA THR A 101 -5.29 -13.76 -8.60
C THR A 101 -3.98 -13.71 -9.38
N ASP A 102 -4.01 -13.20 -10.63
CA ASP A 102 -2.81 -12.98 -11.43
C ASP A 102 -1.91 -11.92 -10.80
N TYR A 103 -2.48 -10.79 -10.37
CA TYR A 103 -1.73 -9.75 -9.66
C TYR A 103 -1.02 -10.29 -8.41
N MET A 104 -1.73 -11.04 -7.57
CA MET A 104 -1.16 -11.66 -6.37
C MET A 104 -0.13 -12.74 -6.70
N GLY A 105 -0.37 -13.56 -7.74
CA GLY A 105 0.59 -14.54 -8.22
C GLY A 105 1.91 -13.90 -8.65
N ARG A 106 1.86 -12.78 -9.35
CA ARG A 106 3.07 -12.01 -9.74
C ARG A 106 3.82 -11.45 -8.53
N LYS A 107 3.09 -10.92 -7.54
CA LYS A 107 3.67 -10.30 -6.34
C LYS A 107 4.38 -11.31 -5.42
N ILE A 108 3.87 -12.56 -5.35
CA ILE A 108 4.42 -13.62 -4.46
C ILE A 108 5.43 -14.52 -5.19
N GLY A 109 5.73 -14.24 -6.46
CA GLY A 109 6.63 -15.08 -7.28
C GLY A 109 6.02 -16.42 -7.69
N GLY A 110 4.68 -16.53 -7.65
CA GLY A 110 3.93 -17.74 -8.01
C GLY A 110 3.68 -17.92 -9.51
N LYS A 111 2.89 -18.95 -9.83
CA LYS A 111 2.49 -19.25 -11.22
C LYS A 111 1.64 -18.11 -11.79
N LYS A 112 1.90 -17.76 -13.06
CA LYS A 112 1.17 -16.74 -13.80
C LYS A 112 -0.02 -17.38 -14.51
N VAL A 113 -1.19 -16.78 -14.38
CA VAL A 113 -2.37 -17.09 -15.22
C VAL A 113 -2.56 -15.93 -16.18
N ASN A 114 -2.88 -16.22 -17.41
CA ASN A 114 -3.30 -15.15 -18.32
C ASN A 114 -4.78 -14.83 -18.03
N PRO A 115 -5.08 -13.68 -17.37
CA PRO A 115 -6.44 -13.37 -16.97
C PRO A 115 -7.39 -13.16 -18.16
N PHE A 116 -6.87 -12.73 -19.31
CA PHE A 116 -7.67 -12.54 -20.52
C PHE A 116 -8.14 -13.86 -21.10
N ILE A 117 -7.28 -14.91 -21.11
CA ILE A 117 -7.65 -16.24 -21.61
C ILE A 117 -8.74 -16.84 -20.71
N VAL A 118 -8.54 -16.78 -19.38
CA VAL A 118 -9.53 -17.36 -18.44
C VAL A 118 -10.83 -16.58 -18.46
N SER A 119 -10.80 -15.26 -18.54
CA SER A 119 -12.01 -14.44 -18.70
C SER A 119 -12.74 -14.76 -20.02
N GLY A 120 -12.00 -14.97 -21.10
CA GLY A 120 -12.57 -15.42 -22.38
C GLY A 120 -13.30 -16.76 -22.27
N LEU A 121 -12.71 -17.74 -21.56
CA LEU A 121 -13.36 -19.02 -21.29
C LEU A 121 -14.64 -18.86 -20.45
N ILE A 122 -14.62 -18.01 -19.44
CA ILE A 122 -15.82 -17.70 -18.63
C ILE A 122 -16.91 -17.09 -19.48
N ILE A 123 -16.59 -16.14 -20.35
CA ILE A 123 -17.55 -15.52 -21.27
C ILE A 123 -18.14 -16.57 -22.21
N ILE A 124 -17.35 -17.50 -22.74
CA ILE A 124 -17.81 -18.57 -23.58
C ILE A 124 -18.78 -19.49 -22.81
N ILE A 125 -18.42 -19.89 -21.58
CA ILE A 125 -19.30 -20.72 -20.73
C ILE A 125 -20.59 -19.97 -20.43
N TYR A 126 -20.53 -18.68 -20.11
CA TYR A 126 -21.70 -17.84 -19.89
C TYR A 126 -22.61 -17.80 -21.10
N LEU A 127 -22.07 -17.55 -22.29
CA LEU A 127 -22.85 -17.48 -23.53
C LEU A 127 -23.49 -18.83 -23.87
N ILE A 128 -22.72 -19.93 -23.80
CA ILE A 128 -23.25 -21.29 -24.10
C ILE A 128 -24.32 -21.67 -23.09
N SER A 129 -24.08 -21.47 -21.79
CA SER A 129 -25.03 -21.82 -20.73
C SER A 129 -26.33 -21.00 -20.79
N SER A 130 -26.28 -19.78 -21.31
CA SER A 130 -27.45 -18.93 -21.50
C SER A 130 -28.20 -19.23 -22.79
N LEU A 131 -27.47 -19.53 -23.88
CA LEU A 131 -28.07 -19.77 -25.20
C LEU A 131 -28.82 -21.12 -25.28
N ILE A 132 -28.30 -22.18 -24.65
CA ILE A 132 -28.91 -23.52 -24.68
C ILE A 132 -30.35 -23.51 -24.15
N PRO A 133 -30.64 -23.01 -22.93
CA PRO A 133 -32.00 -22.97 -22.43
C PRO A 133 -32.89 -21.95 -23.17
N TYR A 134 -32.30 -20.92 -23.78
CA TYR A 134 -33.04 -19.99 -24.64
C TYR A 134 -33.58 -20.67 -25.90
N VAL A 135 -32.79 -21.53 -26.54
CA VAL A 135 -33.17 -22.21 -27.82
C VAL A 135 -33.98 -23.46 -27.56
N ARG A 136 -33.61 -24.29 -26.58
CA ARG A 136 -34.22 -25.63 -26.35
C ARG A 136 -35.19 -25.67 -25.17
N GLY A 137 -35.30 -24.62 -24.38
CA GLY A 137 -35.91 -24.61 -23.07
C GLY A 137 -35.05 -25.25 -21.97
N PRO A 138 -35.37 -24.99 -20.69
CA PRO A 138 -34.71 -25.62 -19.57
C PRO A 138 -35.08 -27.11 -19.45
N ILE A 139 -34.16 -27.91 -18.86
CA ILE A 139 -34.39 -29.35 -18.67
C ILE A 139 -35.49 -29.60 -17.63
N TYR A 140 -35.54 -28.78 -16.59
CA TYR A 140 -36.53 -28.87 -15.53
C TYR A 140 -37.44 -27.65 -15.56
N MET A 141 -38.74 -27.87 -15.65
CA MET A 141 -39.71 -26.78 -15.61
C MET A 141 -39.77 -26.18 -14.20
N ALA A 142 -39.63 -24.91 -14.15
CA ALA A 142 -39.53 -24.16 -12.90
C ALA A 142 -40.83 -23.41 -12.59
N ASP A 143 -41.14 -23.25 -11.30
CA ASP A 143 -42.13 -22.29 -10.85
C ASP A 143 -41.62 -20.87 -11.10
N LYS A 144 -42.38 -20.07 -11.88
CA LYS A 144 -41.99 -18.70 -12.23
C LYS A 144 -41.84 -17.76 -11.03
N SER A 145 -42.55 -18.03 -9.94
CA SER A 145 -42.46 -17.24 -8.74
C SER A 145 -41.15 -17.51 -8.00
N ILE A 146 -40.76 -18.77 -7.90
CA ILE A 146 -39.47 -19.19 -7.30
C ILE A 146 -38.33 -18.70 -8.17
N ALA A 147 -38.41 -18.82 -9.49
CA ALA A 147 -37.38 -18.31 -10.39
C ALA A 147 -37.12 -16.82 -10.22
N ARG A 148 -38.17 -15.99 -10.08
CA ARG A 148 -38.03 -14.55 -9.81
C ARG A 148 -37.32 -14.26 -8.50
N VAL A 149 -37.65 -14.97 -7.43
CA VAL A 149 -36.97 -14.80 -6.13
C VAL A 149 -35.49 -15.13 -6.27
N PHE A 150 -35.15 -16.25 -6.93
CA PHE A 150 -33.74 -16.60 -7.18
C PHE A 150 -33.03 -15.57 -8.04
N TRP A 151 -33.65 -15.07 -9.09
CA TRP A 151 -33.09 -14.08 -9.97
C TRP A 151 -32.72 -12.78 -9.20
N VAL A 152 -33.67 -12.28 -8.40
CA VAL A 152 -33.42 -11.09 -7.54
C VAL A 152 -32.31 -11.35 -6.54
N THR A 153 -32.37 -12.48 -5.83
CA THR A 153 -31.37 -12.85 -4.82
C THR A 153 -30.00 -13.01 -5.42
N ASN A 154 -29.87 -13.73 -6.52
CA ASN A 154 -28.60 -13.93 -7.22
C ASN A 154 -28.07 -12.61 -7.80
N SER A 155 -28.94 -11.75 -8.33
CA SER A 155 -28.54 -10.41 -8.80
C SER A 155 -27.97 -9.57 -7.65
N VAL A 156 -28.67 -9.49 -6.51
CA VAL A 156 -28.19 -8.76 -5.34
C VAL A 156 -26.86 -9.32 -4.84
N LEU A 157 -26.71 -10.63 -4.77
CA LEU A 157 -25.46 -11.27 -4.34
C LEU A 157 -24.31 -10.98 -5.30
N VAL A 158 -24.52 -11.11 -6.60
CA VAL A 158 -23.49 -10.86 -7.62
C VAL A 158 -23.08 -9.39 -7.65
N PHE A 159 -24.04 -8.46 -7.66
CA PHE A 159 -23.72 -7.03 -7.62
C PHE A 159 -23.07 -6.61 -6.31
N GLY A 160 -23.57 -7.11 -5.17
CA GLY A 160 -22.94 -6.88 -3.88
C GLY A 160 -21.49 -7.38 -3.82
N PHE A 161 -21.24 -8.55 -4.39
CA PHE A 161 -19.91 -9.12 -4.51
C PHE A 161 -18.99 -8.30 -5.42
N LEU A 162 -19.49 -7.82 -6.56
CA LEU A 162 -18.75 -6.96 -7.48
C LEU A 162 -18.34 -5.63 -6.79
N VAL A 163 -19.30 -5.00 -6.10
CA VAL A 163 -19.03 -3.75 -5.35
C VAL A 163 -17.98 -3.98 -4.26
N PHE A 164 -18.15 -5.05 -3.46
CA PHE A 164 -17.19 -5.42 -2.42
C PHE A 164 -15.79 -5.66 -2.99
N TYR A 165 -15.69 -6.43 -4.07
CA TYR A 165 -14.42 -6.78 -4.69
C TYR A 165 -13.73 -5.56 -5.31
N THR A 166 -14.49 -4.70 -5.99
CA THR A 166 -13.98 -3.44 -6.54
C THR A 166 -13.41 -2.54 -5.44
N ASN A 167 -14.14 -2.42 -4.32
CA ASN A 167 -13.64 -1.67 -3.17
C ASN A 167 -12.33 -2.26 -2.61
N VAL A 168 -12.23 -3.58 -2.48
CA VAL A 168 -10.99 -4.24 -2.02
C VAL A 168 -9.82 -3.93 -2.97
N LEU A 169 -10.04 -4.00 -4.29
CA LEU A 169 -9.00 -3.67 -5.28
C LEU A 169 -8.54 -2.21 -5.18
N ILE A 170 -9.49 -1.27 -5.09
CA ILE A 170 -9.18 0.16 -4.93
C ILE A 170 -8.36 0.39 -3.67
N GLN A 171 -8.77 -0.15 -2.53
CA GLN A 171 -8.06 -0.01 -1.26
C GLN A 171 -6.63 -0.59 -1.32
N MET A 172 -6.43 -1.68 -2.05
CA MET A 172 -5.10 -2.25 -2.24
C MET A 172 -4.21 -1.38 -3.12
N THR A 173 -4.75 -0.79 -4.18
CA THR A 173 -4.02 0.12 -5.06
C THR A 173 -3.58 1.36 -4.29
N LEU A 174 -4.50 2.01 -3.58
CA LEU A 174 -4.19 3.20 -2.77
C LEU A 174 -3.10 2.94 -1.71
N ARG A 175 -3.17 1.81 -1.01
CA ARG A 175 -2.12 1.42 -0.04
C ARG A 175 -0.77 1.16 -0.70
N THR A 176 -0.76 0.62 -1.92
CA THR A 176 0.49 0.38 -2.65
C THR A 176 1.10 1.70 -3.10
N GLU A 177 0.28 2.63 -3.61
CA GLU A 177 0.70 3.99 -3.97
C GLU A 177 1.27 4.72 -2.75
N GLU A 178 0.57 4.74 -1.62
CA GLU A 178 1.04 5.34 -0.37
C GLU A 178 2.38 4.73 0.10
N THR A 179 2.54 3.41 -0.02
CA THR A 179 3.79 2.73 0.33
C THR A 179 4.93 3.15 -0.60
N LEU A 180 4.68 3.22 -1.91
CA LEU A 180 5.65 3.67 -2.91
C LEU A 180 6.02 5.14 -2.70
N GLU A 181 5.04 6.00 -2.43
CA GLU A 181 5.24 7.41 -2.13
C GLU A 181 6.08 7.58 -0.86
N ASN A 182 5.75 6.86 0.21
CA ASN A 182 6.55 6.87 1.46
C ASN A 182 7.98 6.38 1.26
N MET A 183 8.21 5.37 0.40
CA MET A 183 9.55 4.92 0.04
C MET A 183 10.31 5.99 -0.77
N ALA A 184 9.62 6.71 -1.65
CA ALA A 184 10.20 7.77 -2.45
C ALA A 184 10.52 9.06 -1.64
N LEU A 185 9.91 9.23 -0.46
CA LEU A 185 10.04 10.43 0.38
C LEU A 185 11.05 10.28 1.54
N ARG A 186 11.68 9.12 1.69
CA ARG A 186 12.69 8.89 2.73
C ARG A 186 14.08 8.68 2.13
N ASP A 187 15.10 9.08 2.89
CA ASP A 187 16.49 8.76 2.60
C ASP A 187 16.81 7.33 3.06
N ASN A 188 17.34 6.51 2.16
CA ASN A 188 17.59 5.09 2.42
C ASN A 188 18.67 4.83 3.46
N LEU A 189 19.63 5.76 3.62
CA LEU A 189 20.72 5.60 4.56
C LEU A 189 20.31 5.97 5.98
N THR A 190 19.69 7.14 6.15
CA THR A 190 19.40 7.74 7.45
C THR A 190 17.97 7.46 7.96
N GLY A 191 17.06 7.07 7.06
CA GLY A 191 15.65 6.80 7.37
C GLY A 191 14.80 8.04 7.68
N ILE A 192 15.41 9.25 7.74
CA ILE A 192 14.64 10.51 7.81
C ILE A 192 14.06 10.87 6.43
N PRO A 193 13.14 11.82 6.34
CA PRO A 193 12.67 12.36 5.07
C PRO A 193 13.84 12.84 4.18
N ASN A 194 13.64 12.75 2.87
CA ASN A 194 14.60 13.21 1.88
C ASN A 194 14.24 14.61 1.34
N ARG A 195 15.03 15.10 0.38
CA ARG A 195 14.83 16.38 -0.28
C ARG A 195 13.44 16.52 -0.92
N HIS A 196 12.89 15.47 -1.53
CA HIS A 196 11.56 15.53 -2.16
C HIS A 196 10.45 15.79 -1.13
N TYR A 197 10.52 15.13 0.03
CA TYR A 197 9.59 15.41 1.13
C TYR A 197 9.68 16.86 1.57
N MET A 198 10.90 17.36 1.78
CA MET A 198 11.10 18.73 2.26
C MET A 198 10.63 19.79 1.25
N MET A 199 10.84 19.56 -0.05
CA MET A 199 10.31 20.45 -1.09
C MET A 199 8.79 20.57 -1.02
N ARG A 200 8.06 19.47 -0.81
CA ARG A 200 6.60 19.51 -0.61
C ARG A 200 6.20 20.34 0.61
N CYS A 201 6.92 20.14 1.75
CA CYS A 201 6.67 20.95 2.95
C CYS A 201 6.93 22.44 2.73
N LEU A 202 7.96 22.79 1.97
CA LEU A 202 8.28 24.17 1.60
C LEU A 202 7.20 24.79 0.70
N GLU A 203 6.71 24.05 -0.30
CA GLU A 203 5.60 24.48 -1.19
C GLU A 203 4.29 24.70 -0.43
N GLU A 204 4.00 23.87 0.57
CA GLU A 204 2.83 24.07 1.45
C GLU A 204 3.02 25.30 2.35
N THR A 205 4.24 25.48 2.87
CA THR A 205 4.59 26.62 3.71
C THR A 205 4.57 27.94 2.93
N GLU A 206 4.98 27.94 1.65
CA GLU A 206 4.94 29.13 0.79
C GLU A 206 3.53 29.70 0.66
N LYS A 207 2.53 28.81 0.56
CA LYS A 207 1.12 29.17 0.42
C LYS A 207 0.50 29.70 1.73
N SER A 208 1.15 29.47 2.86
CA SER A 208 0.71 29.93 4.18
C SER A 208 1.25 31.33 4.49
N GLU A 209 0.48 32.15 5.21
CA GLU A 209 0.93 33.45 5.74
C GLU A 209 1.71 33.31 7.06
N SER A 210 1.84 32.10 7.61
CA SER A 210 2.52 31.84 8.87
C SER A 210 4.01 32.12 8.78
N ALA A 211 4.59 32.64 9.86
CA ALA A 211 6.03 32.77 9.99
C ALA A 211 6.68 31.39 9.94
N ALA A 212 7.80 31.30 9.24
CA ALA A 212 8.57 30.06 9.10
C ALA A 212 10.06 30.33 9.04
N TYR A 213 10.84 29.33 9.41
CA TYR A 213 12.29 29.34 9.28
C TYR A 213 12.77 28.04 8.67
N ILE A 214 13.85 28.14 7.91
CA ILE A 214 14.64 27.01 7.49
C ILE A 214 16.04 27.10 8.07
N ALA A 215 16.64 25.93 8.33
CA ALA A 215 18.04 25.84 8.75
C ALA A 215 18.75 24.80 7.89
N MET A 216 19.74 25.24 7.12
CA MET A 216 20.65 24.38 6.37
C MET A 216 21.79 23.96 7.29
N ILE A 217 22.08 22.67 7.35
CA ILE A 217 23.05 22.06 8.25
C ILE A 217 24.01 21.22 7.43
N ASP A 218 25.30 21.31 7.74
CA ASP A 218 26.30 20.48 7.10
C ASP A 218 27.37 20.06 8.11
N ILE A 219 27.83 18.80 8.01
CA ILE A 219 28.86 18.23 8.90
C ILE A 219 30.23 18.85 8.56
N ASP A 220 30.87 19.38 9.58
CA ASP A 220 32.17 20.00 9.38
C ASP A 220 33.25 18.97 9.06
N SER A 221 33.97 19.23 7.96
CA SER A 221 35.09 18.37 7.52
C SER A 221 34.70 16.90 7.26
N PHE A 222 33.48 16.63 6.82
CA PHE A 222 32.96 15.27 6.58
C PHE A 222 33.85 14.47 5.61
N LYS A 223 34.39 15.10 4.59
CA LYS A 223 35.37 14.47 3.70
C LYS A 223 36.58 13.90 4.46
N SER A 224 37.09 14.61 5.42
CA SER A 224 38.24 14.14 6.26
C SER A 224 37.87 12.91 7.08
N ILE A 225 36.62 12.81 7.55
CA ILE A 225 36.12 11.61 8.24
C ILE A 225 36.14 10.42 7.28
N ASN A 226 35.60 10.58 6.05
CA ASN A 226 35.64 9.53 5.05
C ASN A 226 37.06 9.12 4.67
N ASP A 227 37.96 10.10 4.52
CA ASP A 227 39.35 9.84 4.10
C ASP A 227 40.14 9.10 5.20
N VAL A 228 39.86 9.36 6.49
CA VAL A 228 40.57 8.76 7.62
C VAL A 228 39.97 7.43 8.08
N TYR A 229 38.62 7.33 8.13
CA TYR A 229 37.91 6.20 8.73
C TYR A 229 37.16 5.35 7.73
N GLY A 230 37.11 5.78 6.44
CA GLY A 230 36.40 5.10 5.37
C GLY A 230 34.91 5.49 5.28
N HIS A 231 34.31 5.21 4.14
CA HIS A 231 32.91 5.57 3.85
C HIS A 231 31.89 4.95 4.80
N ASN A 232 32.15 3.75 5.34
CA ASN A 232 31.25 3.13 6.31
C ASN A 232 31.17 3.92 7.62
N ALA A 233 32.29 4.53 8.06
CA ALA A 233 32.30 5.43 9.19
C ALA A 233 31.53 6.72 8.90
N GLY A 234 31.68 7.29 7.71
CA GLY A 234 30.88 8.42 7.25
C GLY A 234 29.37 8.10 7.24
N ASP A 235 28.98 6.92 6.75
CA ASP A 235 27.58 6.47 6.78
C ASP A 235 27.05 6.35 8.22
N MET A 236 27.87 5.87 9.15
CA MET A 236 27.50 5.83 10.59
C MET A 236 27.30 7.24 11.14
N VAL A 237 28.21 8.18 10.83
CA VAL A 237 28.12 9.59 11.24
C VAL A 237 26.83 10.24 10.72
N LEU A 238 26.47 10.04 9.45
CA LEU A 238 25.22 10.53 8.87
C LEU A 238 23.98 9.99 9.57
N LYS A 239 23.97 8.71 9.93
CA LYS A 239 22.88 8.08 10.70
C LYS A 239 22.79 8.67 12.09
N SER A 240 23.92 8.82 12.77
CA SER A 240 24.00 9.40 14.12
C SER A 240 23.50 10.84 14.15
N LEU A 241 23.90 11.67 13.18
CA LEU A 241 23.37 13.04 13.07
C LEU A 241 21.85 13.04 12.86
N ALA A 242 21.35 12.19 11.98
CA ALA A 242 19.91 12.07 11.76
C ALA A 242 19.14 11.68 13.04
N ASP A 243 19.70 10.79 13.86
CA ASP A 243 19.08 10.38 15.13
C ASP A 243 19.13 11.50 16.16
N ILE A 244 20.25 12.23 16.28
CA ILE A 244 20.35 13.42 17.12
C ILE A 244 19.33 14.48 16.69
N MET A 245 19.16 14.72 15.39
CA MET A 245 18.15 15.64 14.87
C MET A 245 16.72 15.20 15.21
N LYS A 246 16.39 13.90 15.10
CA LYS A 246 15.07 13.37 15.50
C LYS A 246 14.76 13.64 16.96
N GLU A 247 15.77 13.52 17.84
CA GLU A 247 15.58 13.73 19.28
C GLU A 247 15.42 15.21 19.63
N ASN A 248 16.23 16.07 19.03
CA ASN A 248 16.27 17.51 19.33
C ASN A 248 15.21 18.32 18.57
N CYS A 249 14.72 17.84 17.42
CA CYS A 249 13.84 18.58 16.50
C CYS A 249 12.48 17.90 16.29
N LYS A 250 11.89 17.31 17.35
CA LYS A 250 10.61 16.58 17.26
C LYS A 250 9.46 17.40 16.70
N ASP A 251 9.48 18.70 16.92
CA ASP A 251 8.44 19.64 16.50
C ASP A 251 8.68 20.24 15.10
N PHE A 252 9.81 19.91 14.48
CA PHE A 252 10.27 20.44 13.20
C PHE A 252 10.21 19.36 12.12
N SER A 253 10.05 19.78 10.87
CA SER A 253 10.26 18.91 9.72
C SER A 253 11.75 18.85 9.43
N ILE A 254 12.35 17.65 9.43
CA ILE A 254 13.77 17.42 9.16
C ILE A 254 13.94 16.57 7.92
N SER A 255 15.00 16.80 7.15
CA SER A 255 15.33 15.99 5.98
C SER A 255 16.84 15.93 5.72
N ARG A 256 17.26 14.88 5.04
CA ARG A 256 18.56 14.87 4.35
C ARG A 256 18.39 15.54 2.99
N TRP A 257 19.07 16.68 2.83
CA TRP A 257 18.95 17.53 1.65
C TRP A 257 19.84 17.06 0.49
N GLY A 258 21.05 16.63 0.82
CA GLY A 258 22.04 16.11 -0.13
C GLY A 258 23.17 15.42 0.62
N GLY A 259 24.14 14.82 0.02
CA GLY A 259 25.34 14.23 0.57
C GLY A 259 25.47 14.22 2.10
N GLU A 260 26.10 15.25 2.63
CA GLU A 260 26.30 15.52 4.06
C GLU A 260 25.42 16.67 4.60
N GLU A 261 24.48 17.16 3.78
CA GLU A 261 23.62 18.31 4.06
C GLU A 261 22.24 17.87 4.57
N PHE A 262 21.75 18.60 5.57
CA PHE A 262 20.42 18.40 6.15
C PHE A 262 19.66 19.72 6.16
N LEU A 263 18.33 19.65 6.03
CA LEU A 263 17.47 20.82 6.09
C LEU A 263 16.40 20.62 7.15
N ILE A 264 16.21 21.65 7.98
CA ILE A 264 15.12 21.78 8.93
C ILE A 264 14.14 22.83 8.42
N LEU A 265 12.85 22.56 8.55
CA LEU A 265 11.78 23.55 8.38
C LEU A 265 10.93 23.59 9.65
N THR A 266 10.65 24.79 10.13
CA THR A 266 9.67 25.03 11.19
C THR A 266 8.69 26.12 10.78
N THR A 267 7.44 25.93 11.18
CA THR A 267 6.34 26.88 10.94
C THR A 267 5.72 27.27 12.26
N GLU A 268 5.25 28.53 12.36
CA GLU A 268 4.50 29.00 13.53
C GLU A 268 3.25 28.14 13.75
N LYS A 269 3.01 27.75 14.99
CA LYS A 269 1.82 27.05 15.44
C LYS A 269 1.09 27.91 16.46
N ASP A 270 -0.22 27.67 16.65
CA ASP A 270 -1.09 28.49 17.51
C ASP A 270 -0.53 28.74 18.92
N ASP A 271 0.21 27.78 19.47
CA ASP A 271 0.77 27.85 20.84
C ASP A 271 2.23 28.33 20.90
N GLN A 272 2.88 28.60 19.74
CA GLN A 272 4.31 28.89 19.72
C GLN A 272 4.69 29.94 18.67
N LYS A 273 4.95 31.15 19.16
CA LYS A 273 5.46 32.25 18.33
C LYS A 273 6.92 32.04 17.97
N LEU A 274 7.23 32.02 16.67
CA LEU A 274 8.59 31.93 16.18
C LEU A 274 9.27 33.30 16.22
N SER A 275 10.51 33.34 16.71
CA SER A 275 11.41 34.52 16.72
C SER A 275 12.82 34.11 16.38
N ASP A 276 13.65 35.09 15.98
CA ASP A 276 15.07 34.85 15.72
C ASP A 276 15.77 34.30 16.95
N ASP A 277 15.48 34.83 18.14
CA ASP A 277 16.07 34.33 19.40
C ASP A 277 15.67 32.89 19.71
N TYR A 278 14.40 32.54 19.45
CA TYR A 278 13.94 31.16 19.62
C TYR A 278 14.67 30.22 18.67
N MET A 279 14.75 30.58 17.39
CA MET A 279 15.42 29.75 16.39
C MET A 279 16.92 29.62 16.68
N ASN A 280 17.59 30.73 17.01
CA ASN A 280 19.01 30.71 17.38
C ASN A 280 19.25 29.76 18.56
N LYS A 281 18.44 29.87 19.62
CA LYS A 281 18.55 28.99 20.79
C LYS A 281 18.35 27.53 20.44
N ARG A 282 17.35 27.19 19.61
CA ARG A 282 17.06 25.81 19.21
C ARG A 282 18.18 25.23 18.37
N MET A 283 18.70 25.99 17.40
CA MET A 283 19.80 25.54 16.54
C MET A 283 21.11 25.43 17.31
N GLU A 284 21.38 26.32 18.28
CA GLU A 284 22.55 26.22 19.14
C GLU A 284 22.49 25.00 20.08
N GLN A 285 21.29 24.65 20.59
CA GLN A 285 21.08 23.40 21.34
C GLN A 285 21.36 22.17 20.47
N LEU A 286 20.91 22.17 19.23
CA LEU A 286 21.20 21.08 18.28
C LEU A 286 22.69 20.98 18.00
N ARG A 287 23.38 22.12 17.71
CA ARG A 287 24.82 22.18 17.46
C ARG A 287 25.59 21.59 18.62
N GLN A 288 25.28 22.02 19.86
CA GLN A 288 25.91 21.51 21.09
C GLN A 288 25.67 20.01 21.28
N SER A 289 24.44 19.53 21.05
CA SER A 289 24.13 18.09 21.12
C SER A 289 24.94 17.25 20.14
N VAL A 290 25.27 17.81 18.96
CA VAL A 290 26.15 17.16 17.99
C VAL A 290 27.60 17.17 18.45
N GLU A 291 28.09 18.31 18.94
CA GLU A 291 29.46 18.47 19.44
C GLU A 291 29.78 17.57 20.65
N GLU A 292 28.75 17.36 21.51
CA GLU A 292 28.89 16.53 22.73
C GLU A 292 28.65 15.02 22.43
N ALA A 293 28.19 14.68 21.23
CA ALA A 293 27.90 13.30 20.89
C ALA A 293 29.18 12.44 20.87
N GLN A 294 29.13 11.33 21.59
CA GLN A 294 30.19 10.32 21.59
C GLN A 294 29.93 9.30 20.52
N LEU A 295 30.55 9.45 19.36
CA LEU A 295 30.46 8.50 18.27
C LEU A 295 31.65 7.55 18.28
N GLU A 296 31.40 6.26 18.15
CA GLU A 296 32.44 5.23 18.13
C GLU A 296 32.33 4.39 16.87
N TYR A 297 33.44 4.17 16.19
CA TYR A 297 33.53 3.30 15.05
C TYR A 297 34.79 2.41 15.15
N GLU A 298 34.62 1.08 15.17
CA GLU A 298 35.73 0.12 15.31
C GLU A 298 36.68 0.39 16.49
N GLY A 299 36.10 0.78 17.65
CA GLY A 299 36.87 1.10 18.86
C GLY A 299 37.60 2.45 18.84
N LYS A 300 37.32 3.30 17.84
CA LYS A 300 37.87 4.65 17.72
C LYS A 300 36.76 5.68 17.93
N GLU A 301 37.04 6.69 18.79
CA GLU A 301 36.15 7.83 18.97
C GLU A 301 36.22 8.76 17.74
N ILE A 302 35.04 9.15 17.21
CA ILE A 302 34.92 10.13 16.15
C ILE A 302 34.15 11.33 16.70
N LYS A 303 34.78 12.49 16.69
CA LYS A 303 34.15 13.77 17.04
C LYS A 303 33.70 14.49 15.79
N ILE A 304 32.49 15.00 15.84
CA ILE A 304 31.90 15.76 14.75
C ILE A 304 31.37 17.09 15.27
N THR A 305 31.36 18.07 14.40
CA THR A 305 30.67 19.35 14.61
C THR A 305 29.83 19.66 13.38
N VAL A 306 28.90 20.57 13.52
CA VAL A 306 28.03 21.02 12.41
C VAL A 306 28.05 22.55 12.36
N THR A 307 27.99 23.07 11.14
CA THR A 307 27.70 24.48 10.90
C THR A 307 26.26 24.59 10.41
N ILE A 308 25.54 25.62 10.87
CA ILE A 308 24.10 25.79 10.63
C ILE A 308 23.85 27.21 10.10
N GLY A 309 23.25 27.33 8.93
CA GLY A 309 22.77 28.59 8.36
C GLY A 309 21.24 28.70 8.48
N VAL A 310 20.73 29.75 9.09
CA VAL A 310 19.27 29.90 9.35
C VAL A 310 18.72 31.07 8.54
N ALA A 311 17.61 30.85 7.82
CA ALA A 311 16.90 31.89 7.11
C ALA A 311 15.42 31.91 7.48
N ARG A 312 14.90 33.12 7.75
CA ARG A 312 13.48 33.38 7.98
C ARG A 312 12.75 33.50 6.64
N LYS A 313 11.48 33.15 6.62
CA LYS A 313 10.57 33.36 5.48
C LYS A 313 10.17 34.84 5.41
N ASP A 314 11.03 35.69 4.85
CA ASP A 314 10.80 37.13 4.73
C ASP A 314 10.80 37.57 3.26
N GLY A 315 9.62 37.44 2.60
CA GLY A 315 9.42 38.06 1.28
C GLY A 315 10.32 37.55 0.16
N TRP A 316 10.89 36.33 0.31
CA TRP A 316 11.66 35.71 -0.76
C TRP A 316 10.76 35.45 -1.99
N PRO A 317 11.20 35.79 -3.20
CA PRO A 317 10.36 35.66 -4.39
C PRO A 317 10.09 34.20 -4.78
N THR A 318 10.94 33.26 -4.36
CA THR A 318 10.78 31.81 -4.60
C THR A 318 11.38 31.00 -3.46
N ILE A 319 10.99 29.73 -3.36
CA ILE A 319 11.54 28.75 -2.39
C ILE A 319 13.04 28.62 -2.57
N GLU A 320 13.53 28.58 -3.82
CA GLU A 320 14.95 28.43 -4.11
C GLU A 320 15.75 29.59 -3.49
N ARG A 321 15.26 30.82 -3.61
CA ARG A 321 15.93 31.98 -3.01
C ARG A 321 15.93 31.97 -1.48
N TRP A 322 14.88 31.39 -0.88
CA TRP A 322 14.84 31.21 0.55
C TRP A 322 15.86 30.14 1.00
N VAL A 323 15.97 29.03 0.26
CA VAL A 323 16.99 27.99 0.52
C VAL A 323 18.40 28.53 0.27
N ASP A 324 18.63 29.27 -0.83
CA ASP A 324 19.90 29.91 -1.11
C ASP A 324 20.35 30.83 0.04
N ALA A 325 19.42 31.57 0.66
CA ALA A 325 19.74 32.45 1.81
C ALA A 325 20.21 31.69 3.06
N ALA A 326 19.69 30.50 3.29
CA ALA A 326 20.18 29.63 4.36
C ALA A 326 21.54 29.02 4.01
N ASP A 327 21.75 28.65 2.75
CA ASP A 327 23.03 28.11 2.25
C ASP A 327 24.14 29.18 2.30
N ASP A 328 23.87 30.43 1.90
CA ASP A 328 24.81 31.54 1.99
C ASP A 328 25.31 31.76 3.46
N LYS A 329 24.40 31.65 4.43
CA LYS A 329 24.75 31.74 5.85
C LYS A 329 25.54 30.53 6.32
N LEU A 330 25.19 29.33 5.89
CA LEU A 330 25.98 28.12 6.14
C LEU A 330 27.39 28.26 5.58
N TYR A 331 27.52 28.72 4.33
CA TYR A 331 28.83 28.96 3.71
C TYR A 331 29.65 30.01 4.47
N TYR A 332 29.00 31.09 4.90
CA TYR A 332 29.64 32.08 5.75
C TYR A 332 30.22 31.46 7.04
N GLY A 333 29.39 30.67 7.74
CA GLY A 333 29.81 29.99 8.97
C GLY A 333 31.00 29.03 8.76
N LYS A 334 30.97 28.27 7.67
CA LYS A 334 32.05 27.35 7.29
C LYS A 334 33.40 28.07 7.05
N ASN A 335 33.36 29.27 6.50
CA ASN A 335 34.55 30.08 6.24
C ASN A 335 35.03 30.89 7.47
N ASN A 336 34.19 31.02 8.49
CA ASN A 336 34.47 31.82 9.70
C ASN A 336 34.60 30.98 10.98
N GLY A 337 35.20 29.80 10.86
CA GLY A 337 35.57 29.00 12.03
C GLY A 337 34.78 27.71 12.20
N LYS A 338 33.72 27.46 11.42
CA LYS A 338 32.85 26.27 11.53
C LYS A 338 32.19 26.17 12.92
N ASN A 339 31.51 25.05 13.20
CA ASN A 339 30.92 24.74 14.51
C ASN A 339 30.12 25.92 15.10
N GLN A 340 29.23 26.51 14.33
CA GLN A 340 28.47 27.69 14.71
C GLN A 340 27.11 27.77 14.04
N VAL A 341 26.22 28.58 14.61
CA VAL A 341 24.92 28.96 14.01
C VAL A 341 25.04 30.38 13.46
N VAL A 342 24.61 30.58 12.23
CA VAL A 342 24.55 31.88 11.55
C VAL A 342 23.07 32.19 11.24
N MET A 343 22.58 33.30 11.86
CA MET A 343 21.19 33.77 11.71
C MET A 343 21.04 34.76 10.55
#